data_3f87a931e5c31991f95191670747c4e7
#
_entry.id   3f87a931e5c31991f95191670747c4e7
#
_cell.length_a   1.000
_cell.length_b   1.000
_cell.length_c   1.000
_cell.angle_alpha   90.00
_cell.angle_beta   90.00
_cell.angle_gamma   90.00
#
_symmetry.space_group_name_H-M   'P 1'
#
loop_
_entity.id
_entity.type
_entity.pdbx_description
1 polymer ?
#
loop_
_entity_poly.entity_id
_entity_poly.type
_entity_poly.pdbx_seq_one_letter_code
_entity_poly.pdbx_strand_id
1 'polypeptide(L)'
;TDASNPMTWTAPTQGLTPRSLKQLRFWSSPFYEVLEFVSSIVQVPEAPPSTGRRQVGMSFTLSQQQVDQLRDTQHLHQLRLFCTTFDHFMASVSPSHQAAPVEFPFTCDARINDHSLNVNLRGNKKHAGRVSPPNLNRNGHLSMQPGKLNRVELSYANSPARHTMVVALCKITTAEYLTEQLKLRRYRSKEAVMAMMREKAKDEDIETGASTLKLTCPLTYMRMSIPCRSNTCDHIQCFDALSFYSMNEQSPQWQCPVCSKDIRSEDLHMDGYVEDILRRVPADCEAVLVESDGTWHTADDQYHTDSPFILSLIHISEPTRPLYI
;
A
#
# COMPACT_ATOMS: atom_id res chain seq x y z
N THR A 1 29.95 -35.52 19.22
CA THR A 1 30.76 -34.30 19.33
C THR A 1 30.06 -33.17 18.60
N ASP A 2 29.27 -32.44 19.37
CA ASP A 2 28.54 -31.24 18.92
C ASP A 2 29.58 -30.12 18.66
N ALA A 3 29.64 -29.68 17.41
CA ALA A 3 30.28 -28.42 17.05
C ALA A 3 29.19 -27.34 17.01
N SER A 4 28.88 -26.73 18.13
CA SER A 4 28.13 -25.47 18.24
C SER A 4 28.97 -24.35 17.62
N ASN A 5 28.58 -23.96 16.40
CA ASN A 5 29.14 -22.83 15.69
C ASN A 5 28.77 -21.53 16.42
N PRO A 6 29.69 -20.72 16.94
CA PRO A 6 29.34 -19.48 17.65
C PRO A 6 28.78 -18.48 16.68
N MET A 7 27.57 -18.00 16.97
CA MET A 7 26.97 -16.85 16.27
C MET A 7 27.91 -15.66 16.34
N THR A 8 28.54 -15.32 15.23
CA THR A 8 29.35 -14.11 15.13
C THR A 8 28.46 -12.88 15.06
N TRP A 9 28.38 -12.17 16.16
CA TRP A 9 27.86 -10.83 16.24
C TRP A 9 28.75 -9.89 15.46
N THR A 10 28.31 -9.37 14.34
CA THR A 10 28.99 -8.25 13.71
C THR A 10 28.59 -6.97 14.42
N ALA A 11 29.54 -6.36 15.13
CA ALA A 11 29.41 -5.03 15.69
C ALA A 11 29.06 -4.01 14.58
N PRO A 12 28.36 -2.88 14.89
CA PRO A 12 28.03 -1.87 13.91
C PRO A 12 29.29 -1.40 13.21
N THR A 13 29.34 -1.56 11.89
CA THR A 13 30.48 -1.20 11.06
C THR A 13 30.69 0.31 11.09
N GLN A 14 31.92 0.72 11.32
CA GLN A 14 32.38 2.10 11.27
C GLN A 14 31.97 2.76 9.95
N GLY A 15 31.34 3.92 10.02
CA GLY A 15 31.04 4.77 8.84
C GLY A 15 29.64 5.33 8.73
N LEU A 16 28.63 4.77 9.42
CA LEU A 16 27.26 5.28 9.40
C LEU A 16 27.04 6.23 10.57
N THR A 17 27.06 7.52 10.29
CA THR A 17 26.95 8.57 11.32
C THR A 17 25.48 8.92 11.63
N PRO A 18 25.18 9.55 12.79
CA PRO A 18 23.85 10.11 13.05
C PRO A 18 23.38 11.12 12.00
N ARG A 19 24.30 11.75 11.26
CA ARG A 19 24.02 12.63 10.14
C ARG A 19 23.39 11.88 8.96
N SER A 20 23.80 10.65 8.69
CA SER A 20 23.22 9.80 7.64
C SER A 20 21.75 9.45 7.90
N LEU A 21 21.35 9.26 9.17
CA LEU A 21 19.95 9.04 9.54
C LEU A 21 19.07 10.24 9.19
N LYS A 22 19.55 11.47 9.41
CA LYS A 22 18.78 12.69 9.11
C LYS A 22 18.56 12.91 7.62
N GLN A 23 19.43 12.36 6.78
CA GLN A 23 19.38 12.49 5.33
C GLN A 23 18.63 11.37 4.64
N LEU A 24 18.54 10.18 5.26
CA LEU A 24 17.86 9.03 4.70
C LEU A 24 16.39 9.34 4.41
N ARG A 25 15.98 9.09 3.18
CA ARG A 25 14.60 9.24 2.72
C ARG A 25 14.18 7.97 1.99
N PHE A 26 12.99 7.51 2.29
CA PHE A 26 12.33 6.43 1.54
C PHE A 26 11.29 7.01 0.59
N TRP A 27 10.91 6.26 -0.43
CA TRP A 27 9.81 6.63 -1.31
C TRP A 27 8.57 6.95 -0.47
N SER A 28 7.86 8.00 -0.87
CA SER A 28 6.61 8.37 -0.22
C SER A 28 5.57 7.27 -0.38
N SER A 29 4.75 7.09 0.63
CA SER A 29 3.63 6.15 0.63
C SER A 29 2.40 6.88 1.15
N PRO A 30 1.20 6.68 0.58
CA PRO A 30 -0.02 7.25 1.15
C PRO A 30 -0.42 6.57 2.47
N PHE A 31 0.15 5.41 2.80
CA PHE A 31 -0.22 4.60 3.97
C PHE A 31 0.57 4.92 5.23
N TYR A 32 1.70 5.59 5.11
CA TYR A 32 2.52 5.97 6.26
C TYR A 32 3.40 7.18 5.98
N GLU A 33 3.65 7.92 7.03
CA GLU A 33 4.62 9.01 7.10
C GLU A 33 5.69 8.64 8.12
N VAL A 34 6.97 8.68 7.75
CA VAL A 34 8.08 8.45 8.67
C VAL A 34 8.27 9.70 9.53
N LEU A 35 8.06 9.57 10.84
CA LEU A 35 8.23 10.65 11.80
C LEU A 35 9.68 10.74 12.28
N GLU A 36 10.23 9.61 12.73
CA GLU A 36 11.60 9.52 13.21
C GLU A 36 12.16 8.10 13.11
N PHE A 37 13.47 7.99 13.04
CA PHE A 37 14.16 6.71 13.17
C PHE A 37 14.49 6.44 14.63
N VAL A 38 14.06 5.29 15.15
CA VAL A 38 14.21 4.91 16.57
C VAL A 38 15.41 3.99 16.83
N SER A 39 16.04 3.49 15.77
CA SER A 39 17.26 2.67 15.86
C SER A 39 18.43 3.31 15.12
N SER A 40 19.63 2.81 15.35
CA SER A 40 20.77 3.04 14.45
C SER A 40 20.55 2.32 13.12
N ILE A 41 21.26 2.75 12.06
CA ILE A 41 21.32 2.02 10.79
C ILE A 41 22.27 0.84 10.96
N VAL A 42 21.82 -0.34 10.53
CA VAL A 42 22.62 -1.57 10.56
C VAL A 42 22.83 -2.07 9.13
N GLN A 43 24.08 -2.42 8.80
CA GLN A 43 24.40 -3.04 7.52
C GLN A 43 24.04 -4.53 7.55
N VAL A 44 23.46 -4.99 6.43
CA VAL A 44 23.16 -6.39 6.15
C VAL A 44 24.15 -6.84 5.06
N PRO A 45 25.21 -7.57 5.42
CA PRO A 45 26.24 -8.01 4.48
C PRO A 45 25.70 -8.91 3.37
N GLU A 46 26.43 -9.03 2.29
CA GLU A 46 26.14 -10.00 1.23
C GLU A 46 26.07 -11.43 1.78
N ALA A 47 25.17 -12.24 1.25
CA ALA A 47 25.05 -13.67 1.54
C ALA A 47 24.96 -14.45 0.22
N PRO A 48 26.07 -14.61 -0.53
CA PRO A 48 26.07 -15.41 -1.74
C PRO A 48 25.72 -16.87 -1.43
N PRO A 49 25.26 -17.66 -2.42
CA PRO A 49 24.83 -19.04 -2.19
C PRO A 49 25.83 -19.93 -1.45
N SER A 50 27.13 -19.66 -1.62
CA SER A 50 28.23 -20.39 -0.97
C SER A 50 28.34 -20.18 0.54
N THR A 51 27.75 -19.11 1.09
CA THR A 51 27.90 -18.76 2.52
C THR A 51 26.78 -19.25 3.41
N GLY A 52 25.73 -19.87 2.82
CA GLY A 52 24.57 -20.34 3.57
C GLY A 52 23.71 -19.19 4.13
N ARG A 53 22.93 -19.50 5.15
CA ARG A 53 22.00 -18.54 5.81
C ARG A 53 22.79 -17.67 6.80
N ARG A 54 22.58 -16.35 6.72
CA ARG A 54 23.12 -15.36 7.65
C ARG A 54 22.04 -14.75 8.51
N GLN A 55 22.43 -14.18 9.63
CA GLN A 55 21.58 -13.45 10.55
C GLN A 55 22.25 -12.14 10.97
N VAL A 56 21.47 -11.07 10.96
CA VAL A 56 21.87 -9.74 11.44
C VAL A 56 20.79 -9.21 12.37
N GLY A 57 21.21 -8.60 13.48
CA GLY A 57 20.30 -8.04 14.46
C GLY A 57 20.58 -6.59 14.78
N MET A 58 19.57 -5.87 15.24
CA MET A 58 19.67 -4.56 15.85
C MET A 58 18.84 -4.51 17.13
N SER A 59 19.25 -3.63 18.02
CA SER A 59 18.52 -3.38 19.25
C SER A 59 18.18 -1.89 19.38
N PHE A 60 17.04 -1.57 19.96
CA PHE A 60 16.60 -0.21 20.22
C PHE A 60 15.75 -0.17 21.50
N THR A 61 15.63 1.02 22.07
CA THR A 61 14.73 1.30 23.19
C THR A 61 13.73 2.38 22.78
N LEU A 62 12.60 2.42 23.44
CA LEU A 62 11.59 3.44 23.25
C LEU A 62 11.62 4.45 24.40
N SER A 63 11.49 5.73 24.08
CA SER A 63 11.22 6.77 25.06
C SER A 63 9.78 6.70 25.57
N GLN A 64 9.48 7.38 26.70
CA GLN A 64 8.10 7.49 27.18
C GLN A 64 7.19 8.12 26.12
N GLN A 65 7.62 9.19 25.46
CA GLN A 65 6.87 9.87 24.42
C GLN A 65 6.52 8.93 23.23
N GLN A 66 7.46 8.11 22.79
CA GLN A 66 7.22 7.13 21.71
C GLN A 66 6.22 6.05 22.12
N VAL A 67 6.31 5.58 23.37
CA VAL A 67 5.34 4.63 23.93
C VAL A 67 3.94 5.22 23.99
N ASP A 68 3.82 6.48 24.41
CA ASP A 68 2.53 7.18 24.48
C ASP A 68 1.93 7.37 23.08
N GLN A 69 2.75 7.75 22.09
CA GLN A 69 2.33 7.81 20.68
C GLN A 69 1.85 6.45 20.14
N LEU A 70 2.57 5.37 20.45
CA LEU A 70 2.18 4.01 20.02
C LEU A 70 0.91 3.49 20.70
N ARG A 71 0.53 4.04 21.84
CA ARG A 71 -0.71 3.73 22.58
C ARG A 71 -1.87 4.64 22.21
N ASP A 72 -1.61 5.74 21.53
CA ASP A 72 -2.65 6.67 21.09
C ASP A 72 -3.60 5.96 20.11
N THR A 73 -4.88 5.89 20.46
CA THR A 73 -5.93 5.29 19.63
C THR A 73 -6.54 6.26 18.64
N GLN A 74 -6.34 7.57 18.82
CA GLN A 74 -6.85 8.60 17.90
C GLN A 74 -5.96 8.76 16.68
N HIS A 75 -4.64 8.62 16.87
CA HIS A 75 -3.65 8.72 15.80
C HIS A 75 -2.88 7.41 15.72
N LEU A 76 -3.10 6.66 14.66
CA LEU A 76 -2.44 5.36 14.48
C LEU A 76 -0.94 5.55 14.24
N HIS A 77 -0.14 5.11 15.21
CA HIS A 77 1.31 5.07 15.08
C HIS A 77 1.81 3.62 15.12
N GLN A 78 2.83 3.33 14.34
CA GLN A 78 3.45 2.01 14.30
C GLN A 78 4.96 2.12 14.15
N LEU A 79 5.67 1.19 14.75
CA LEU A 79 7.06 0.95 14.40
C LEU A 79 7.11 0.05 13.17
N ARG A 80 7.89 0.47 12.19
CA ARG A 80 8.08 -0.27 10.95
C ARG A 80 9.56 -0.53 10.67
N LEU A 81 9.88 -1.72 10.18
CA LEU A 81 11.22 -2.08 9.77
C LEU A 81 11.41 -1.68 8.31
N PHE A 82 12.40 -0.83 8.06
CA PHE A 82 12.82 -0.43 6.72
C PHE A 82 14.11 -1.14 6.35
N CYS A 83 14.20 -1.57 5.11
CA CYS A 83 15.40 -2.14 4.52
C CYS A 83 15.52 -1.61 3.08
N THR A 84 16.75 -1.39 2.64
CA THR A 84 17.05 -1.01 1.25
C THR A 84 18.42 -1.52 0.86
N THR A 85 18.74 -1.61 -0.42
CA THR A 85 20.10 -1.94 -0.85
C THR A 85 21.07 -0.85 -0.43
N PHE A 86 22.33 -1.21 -0.25
CA PHE A 86 23.38 -0.27 0.15
C PHE A 86 23.57 0.85 -0.89
N ASP A 87 23.41 0.55 -2.17
CA ASP A 87 23.54 1.52 -3.25
C ASP A 87 22.39 2.56 -3.21
N HIS A 88 21.16 2.13 -3.01
CA HIS A 88 20.01 3.05 -2.82
C HIS A 88 20.17 3.87 -1.53
N PHE A 89 20.69 3.26 -0.46
CA PHE A 89 21.01 3.99 0.76
C PHE A 89 22.04 5.10 0.50
N MET A 90 23.13 4.78 -0.18
CA MET A 90 24.18 5.77 -0.50
C MET A 90 23.66 6.89 -1.40
N ALA A 91 22.80 6.57 -2.38
CA ALA A 91 22.13 7.58 -3.21
C ALA A 91 21.20 8.48 -2.37
N SER A 92 20.51 7.94 -1.38
CA SER A 92 19.61 8.70 -0.51
C SER A 92 20.32 9.69 0.42
N VAL A 93 21.47 9.30 0.96
CA VAL A 93 22.26 10.15 1.88
C VAL A 93 23.26 11.06 1.15
N SER A 94 23.39 10.91 -0.16
CA SER A 94 24.21 11.77 -1.01
C SER A 94 23.57 13.14 -1.24
N PRO A 95 24.31 14.14 -1.77
CA PRO A 95 23.76 15.45 -2.11
C PRO A 95 22.58 15.41 -3.08
N SER A 96 22.40 14.34 -3.88
CA SER A 96 21.27 14.15 -4.78
C SER A 96 19.96 13.84 -4.06
N HIS A 97 20.01 13.40 -2.79
CA HIS A 97 18.84 13.08 -1.94
C HIS A 97 17.79 12.20 -2.62
N GLN A 98 18.22 11.23 -3.44
CA GLN A 98 17.31 10.33 -4.13
C GLN A 98 16.65 9.38 -3.13
N ALA A 99 15.32 9.44 -2.99
CA ALA A 99 14.60 8.56 -2.09
C ALA A 99 14.83 7.07 -2.42
N ALA A 100 15.04 6.25 -1.40
CA ALA A 100 15.29 4.82 -1.53
C ALA A 100 13.99 4.02 -1.54
N PRO A 101 13.87 2.95 -2.33
CA PRO A 101 12.77 1.99 -2.19
C PRO A 101 12.92 1.20 -0.88
N VAL A 102 11.80 0.71 -0.35
CA VAL A 102 11.84 -0.35 0.68
C VAL A 102 12.05 -1.68 -0.02
N GLU A 103 13.19 -2.32 0.24
CA GLU A 103 13.61 -3.52 -0.46
C GLU A 103 14.41 -4.44 0.47
N PHE A 104 13.95 -5.69 0.61
CA PHE A 104 14.57 -6.71 1.45
C PHE A 104 15.32 -7.73 0.61
N PRO A 105 16.30 -8.47 1.18
CA PRO A 105 16.83 -9.66 0.55
C PRO A 105 15.71 -10.61 0.15
N PHE A 106 15.75 -11.15 -1.06
CA PHE A 106 14.65 -11.95 -1.62
C PHE A 106 14.27 -13.17 -0.75
N THR A 107 15.27 -13.81 -0.14
CA THR A 107 15.06 -14.92 0.79
C THR A 107 15.40 -14.45 2.20
N CYS A 108 14.40 -13.94 2.92
CA CYS A 108 14.61 -13.49 4.29
C CYS A 108 13.35 -13.67 5.15
N ASP A 109 13.59 -13.69 6.48
CA ASP A 109 12.57 -13.67 7.53
C ASP A 109 12.98 -12.68 8.61
N ALA A 110 12.02 -11.93 9.13
CA ALA A 110 12.24 -10.98 10.21
C ALA A 110 11.59 -11.43 11.52
N ARG A 111 12.26 -11.12 12.64
CA ARG A 111 11.77 -11.39 14.00
C ARG A 111 11.83 -10.14 14.85
N ILE A 112 10.94 -10.04 15.83
CA ILE A 112 10.95 -9.07 16.91
C ILE A 112 10.93 -9.81 18.25
N ASN A 113 11.92 -9.57 19.12
CA ASN A 113 12.03 -10.20 20.44
C ASN A 113 11.84 -11.74 20.35
N ASP A 114 12.59 -12.39 19.45
CA ASP A 114 12.59 -13.83 19.14
C ASP A 114 11.30 -14.37 18.48
N HIS A 115 10.29 -13.54 18.27
CA HIS A 115 9.03 -13.93 17.61
C HIS A 115 9.02 -13.56 16.12
N SER A 116 8.64 -14.52 15.27
CA SER A 116 8.53 -14.29 13.82
C SER A 116 7.43 -13.28 13.51
N LEU A 117 7.71 -12.36 12.60
CA LEU A 117 6.71 -11.40 12.11
C LEU A 117 5.68 -12.04 11.18
N ASN A 118 5.96 -13.24 10.62
CA ASN A 118 5.08 -13.96 9.68
C ASN A 118 4.55 -13.07 8.55
N VAL A 119 5.43 -12.29 7.94
CA VAL A 119 5.11 -11.37 6.83
C VAL A 119 5.85 -11.79 5.57
N ASN A 120 5.24 -11.53 4.42
CA ASN A 120 5.91 -11.77 3.14
C ASN A 120 6.87 -10.60 2.82
N LEU A 121 8.16 -10.86 2.85
CA LEU A 121 9.22 -9.90 2.49
C LEU A 121 9.81 -10.15 1.10
N ARG A 122 9.29 -11.12 0.35
CA ARG A 122 9.83 -11.50 -0.97
C ARG A 122 9.46 -10.53 -2.09
N GLY A 123 8.39 -9.75 -1.89
CA GLY A 123 7.84 -8.93 -2.96
C GLY A 123 7.15 -9.77 -4.05
N ASN A 124 7.03 -9.21 -5.23
CA ASN A 124 6.45 -9.88 -6.40
C ASN A 124 7.54 -10.27 -7.42
N LYS A 125 7.15 -11.00 -8.50
CA LYS A 125 8.09 -11.46 -9.54
C LYS A 125 8.79 -10.33 -10.29
N LYS A 126 8.13 -9.16 -10.47
CA LYS A 126 8.70 -8.00 -11.17
C LYS A 126 9.65 -7.19 -10.27
N HIS A 127 9.34 -7.15 -8.97
CA HIS A 127 10.05 -6.33 -7.98
C HIS A 127 10.34 -7.20 -6.74
N ALA A 128 11.32 -8.10 -6.89
CA ALA A 128 11.74 -8.99 -5.83
C ALA A 128 12.23 -8.18 -4.62
N GLY A 129 11.75 -8.50 -3.43
CA GLY A 129 12.10 -7.81 -2.19
C GLY A 129 11.37 -6.48 -1.94
N ARG A 130 10.69 -5.88 -2.94
CA ARG A 130 9.93 -4.65 -2.75
C ARG A 130 8.58 -4.92 -2.11
N VAL A 131 8.44 -4.46 -0.88
CA VAL A 131 7.26 -4.68 -0.02
C VAL A 131 6.99 -3.44 0.82
N SER A 132 5.81 -3.39 1.43
CA SER A 132 5.57 -2.44 2.53
C SER A 132 6.47 -2.76 3.72
N PRO A 133 7.01 -1.74 4.42
CA PRO A 133 7.82 -1.96 5.61
C PRO A 133 6.98 -2.66 6.69
N PRO A 134 7.40 -3.85 7.19
CA PRO A 134 6.61 -4.64 8.12
C PRO A 134 6.37 -3.93 9.45
N ASN A 135 5.15 -4.10 9.97
CA ASN A 135 4.72 -3.57 11.26
C ASN A 135 5.28 -4.42 12.41
N LEU A 136 6.07 -3.80 13.28
CA LEU A 136 6.68 -4.43 14.46
C LEU A 136 5.76 -4.49 15.68
N ASN A 137 4.66 -3.72 15.70
CA ASN A 137 3.66 -3.75 16.78
C ASN A 137 2.74 -4.97 16.70
N ARG A 138 2.80 -5.71 15.59
CA ARG A 138 1.90 -6.84 15.35
C ARG A 138 2.09 -7.92 16.41
N ASN A 139 0.99 -8.51 16.86
CA ASN A 139 0.95 -9.64 17.79
C ASN A 139 1.48 -9.34 19.22
N GLY A 140 1.69 -8.08 19.61
CA GLY A 140 2.06 -7.71 20.98
C GLY A 140 3.45 -8.14 21.45
N HIS A 141 4.35 -8.52 20.54
CA HIS A 141 5.71 -8.96 20.88
C HIS A 141 6.69 -7.82 21.15
N LEU A 142 6.31 -6.59 20.78
CA LEU A 142 7.08 -5.38 21.06
C LEU A 142 6.96 -5.02 22.56
N SER A 143 8.09 -4.79 23.23
CA SER A 143 8.07 -4.27 24.60
C SER A 143 7.72 -2.78 24.59
N MET A 144 6.59 -2.44 25.20
CA MET A 144 6.08 -1.08 25.37
C MET A 144 6.51 -0.47 26.72
N GLN A 145 7.58 -0.96 27.33
CA GLN A 145 8.18 -0.39 28.55
C GLN A 145 9.29 0.58 28.13
N PRO A 146 9.23 1.88 28.54
CA PRO A 146 10.26 2.84 28.22
C PRO A 146 11.64 2.39 28.70
N GLY A 147 12.66 2.55 27.86
CA GLY A 147 14.03 2.14 28.16
C GLY A 147 14.31 0.64 28.07
N LYS A 148 13.29 -0.23 27.96
CA LYS A 148 13.48 -1.64 27.76
C LYS A 148 13.94 -1.95 26.34
N LEU A 149 14.91 -2.85 26.23
CA LEU A 149 15.51 -3.25 24.97
C LEU A 149 14.51 -4.07 24.14
N ASN A 150 14.31 -3.67 22.88
CA ASN A 150 13.68 -4.45 21.82
C ASN A 150 14.74 -4.88 20.82
N ARG A 151 14.63 -6.09 20.28
CA ARG A 151 15.57 -6.68 19.33
C ARG A 151 14.86 -7.08 18.06
N VAL A 152 15.34 -6.58 16.93
CA VAL A 152 14.91 -7.00 15.59
C VAL A 152 16.01 -7.83 14.96
N GLU A 153 15.65 -8.94 14.35
CA GLU A 153 16.57 -9.84 13.65
C GLU A 153 16.07 -10.09 12.22
N LEU A 154 17.01 -10.07 11.28
CA LEU A 154 16.80 -10.46 9.90
C LEU A 154 17.67 -11.68 9.59
N SER A 155 17.03 -12.82 9.28
CA SER A 155 17.68 -14.02 8.78
C SER A 155 17.51 -14.08 7.27
N TYR A 156 18.58 -14.25 6.50
CA TYR A 156 18.53 -14.16 5.04
C TYR A 156 19.57 -15.08 4.38
N ALA A 157 19.36 -15.37 3.09
CA ALA A 157 20.25 -16.17 2.26
C ALA A 157 20.12 -15.73 0.79
N ASN A 158 21.07 -16.14 -0.03
CA ASN A 158 21.08 -15.90 -1.48
C ASN A 158 20.92 -14.42 -1.84
N SER A 159 21.58 -13.53 -1.09
CA SER A 159 21.58 -12.09 -1.31
C SER A 159 22.93 -11.64 -1.85
N PRO A 160 23.07 -11.39 -3.15
CA PRO A 160 24.32 -10.93 -3.73
C PRO A 160 24.62 -9.46 -3.41
N ALA A 161 23.62 -8.68 -3.03
CA ALA A 161 23.74 -7.27 -2.68
C ALA A 161 23.79 -7.07 -1.17
N ARG A 162 24.54 -6.05 -0.74
CA ARG A 162 24.48 -5.53 0.62
C ARG A 162 23.21 -4.72 0.80
N HIS A 163 22.65 -4.77 2.01
CA HIS A 163 21.49 -3.93 2.38
C HIS A 163 21.81 -3.14 3.66
N THR A 164 20.92 -2.23 3.96
CA THR A 164 20.86 -1.51 5.24
C THR A 164 19.47 -1.63 5.81
N MET A 165 19.36 -1.74 7.13
CA MET A 165 18.06 -1.77 7.80
C MET A 165 18.00 -0.77 8.95
N VAL A 166 16.80 -0.26 9.23
CA VAL A 166 16.52 0.72 10.28
C VAL A 166 15.07 0.59 10.73
N VAL A 167 14.81 0.88 12.00
CA VAL A 167 13.43 0.95 12.54
C VAL A 167 13.00 2.40 12.63
N ALA A 168 11.79 2.68 12.16
CA ALA A 168 11.19 4.00 12.22
C ALA A 168 9.82 3.98 12.89
N LEU A 169 9.51 5.06 13.62
CA LEU A 169 8.17 5.39 14.08
C LEU A 169 7.45 6.09 12.92
N CYS A 170 6.29 5.56 12.56
CA CYS A 170 5.47 6.05 11.46
C CYS A 170 4.07 6.42 11.95
N LYS A 171 3.53 7.51 11.41
CA LYS A 171 2.10 7.81 11.45
C LYS A 171 1.44 7.02 10.32
N ILE A 172 0.32 6.36 10.62
CA ILE A 172 -0.36 5.45 9.69
C ILE A 172 -1.63 6.08 9.15
N THR A 173 -1.85 5.88 7.87
CA THR A 173 -3.10 6.22 7.17
C THR A 173 -3.68 4.92 6.62
N THR A 174 -4.90 4.55 7.00
CA THR A 174 -5.50 3.28 6.59
C THR A 174 -6.10 3.35 5.18
N ALA A 175 -6.30 2.20 4.55
CA ALA A 175 -6.96 2.11 3.25
C ALA A 175 -8.39 2.67 3.29
N GLU A 176 -9.11 2.45 4.40
CA GLU A 176 -10.47 2.99 4.62
C GLU A 176 -10.45 4.51 4.65
N TYR A 177 -9.52 5.11 5.41
CA TYR A 177 -9.40 6.57 5.47
C TYR A 177 -9.06 7.16 4.10
N LEU A 178 -8.13 6.56 3.36
CA LEU A 178 -7.80 7.01 1.99
C LEU A 178 -9.00 6.91 1.06
N THR A 179 -9.80 5.86 1.18
CA THR A 179 -11.03 5.66 0.41
C THR A 179 -12.06 6.75 0.72
N GLU A 180 -12.27 7.09 2.00
CA GLU A 180 -13.17 8.20 2.37
C GLU A 180 -12.65 9.56 1.89
N GLN A 181 -11.34 9.80 1.95
CA GLN A 181 -10.75 11.02 1.40
C GLN A 181 -10.91 11.09 -0.13
N LEU A 182 -10.85 9.95 -0.83
CA LEU A 182 -11.10 9.88 -2.26
C LEU A 182 -12.54 10.32 -2.59
N LYS A 183 -13.54 9.78 -1.88
CA LYS A 183 -14.95 10.16 -2.03
C LYS A 183 -15.19 11.65 -1.81
N LEU A 184 -14.58 12.19 -0.75
CA LEU A 184 -14.82 13.59 -0.35
C LEU A 184 -14.11 14.62 -1.23
N ARG A 185 -12.91 14.31 -1.72
CA ARG A 185 -12.02 15.32 -2.32
C ARG A 185 -11.77 15.13 -3.80
N ARG A 186 -12.02 13.94 -4.34
CA ARG A 186 -11.66 13.59 -5.71
C ARG A 186 -12.81 12.86 -6.41
N TYR A 187 -14.00 13.45 -6.32
CA TYR A 187 -15.20 12.97 -6.99
C TYR A 187 -15.32 13.62 -8.37
N ARG A 188 -15.50 12.82 -9.41
CA ARG A 188 -15.82 13.29 -10.75
C ARG A 188 -17.29 12.99 -11.04
N SER A 189 -18.08 14.03 -11.29
CA SER A 189 -19.52 13.86 -11.50
C SER A 189 -19.85 13.07 -12.78
N LYS A 190 -21.04 12.47 -12.81
CA LYS A 190 -21.59 11.77 -13.97
C LYS A 190 -21.51 12.65 -15.22
N GLU A 191 -21.94 13.90 -15.12
CA GLU A 191 -21.98 14.86 -16.23
C GLU A 191 -20.57 15.14 -16.78
N ALA A 192 -19.58 15.27 -15.90
CA ALA A 192 -18.20 15.48 -16.28
C ALA A 192 -17.62 14.26 -17.02
N VAL A 193 -17.95 13.04 -16.56
CA VAL A 193 -17.52 11.80 -17.24
C VAL A 193 -18.19 11.68 -18.60
N MET A 194 -19.50 11.88 -18.69
CA MET A 194 -20.25 11.85 -19.97
C MET A 194 -19.74 12.90 -20.95
N ALA A 195 -19.44 14.11 -20.47
CA ALA A 195 -18.86 15.16 -21.32
C ALA A 195 -17.51 14.74 -21.92
N MET A 196 -16.65 14.09 -21.12
CA MET A 196 -15.37 13.54 -21.61
C MET A 196 -15.56 12.42 -22.63
N MET A 197 -16.56 11.56 -22.45
CA MET A 197 -16.88 10.49 -23.42
C MET A 197 -17.35 11.08 -24.74
N ARG A 198 -18.25 12.06 -24.71
CA ARG A 198 -18.73 12.75 -25.91
C ARG A 198 -17.64 13.50 -26.65
N GLU A 199 -16.69 14.09 -25.94
CA GLU A 199 -15.54 14.77 -26.57
C GLU A 199 -14.62 13.79 -27.27
N LYS A 200 -14.31 12.65 -26.62
CA LYS A 200 -13.55 11.59 -27.25
C LYS A 200 -14.23 11.00 -28.49
N ALA A 201 -15.55 10.82 -28.44
CA ALA A 201 -16.32 10.29 -29.56
C ALA A 201 -16.29 11.20 -30.79
N LYS A 202 -16.04 12.51 -30.62
CA LYS A 202 -15.90 13.45 -31.77
C LYS A 202 -14.53 13.33 -32.43
N ASP A 203 -13.49 12.97 -31.68
CA ASP A 203 -12.10 12.90 -32.21
C ASP A 203 -11.83 11.55 -32.88
N GLU A 204 -12.62 10.52 -32.63
CA GLU A 204 -12.49 9.21 -33.24
C GLU A 204 -13.46 9.14 -34.46
N ASP A 205 -12.94 9.21 -35.68
CA ASP A 205 -13.67 9.00 -36.95
C ASP A 205 -14.21 7.55 -37.11
N ILE A 206 -14.20 6.75 -36.04
CA ILE A 206 -14.64 5.36 -36.00
C ILE A 206 -15.89 5.29 -35.13
N GLU A 207 -17.02 4.90 -35.72
CA GLU A 207 -18.20 4.46 -34.98
C GLU A 207 -17.82 3.25 -34.12
N THR A 208 -17.33 3.47 -32.89
CA THR A 208 -17.15 2.42 -31.92
C THR A 208 -18.53 2.07 -31.40
N GLY A 209 -18.99 0.86 -31.70
CA GLY A 209 -20.24 0.32 -31.15
C GLY A 209 -20.21 0.28 -29.61
N ALA A 210 -21.36 -0.04 -28.99
CA ALA A 210 -21.49 -0.13 -27.54
C ALA A 210 -20.35 -0.94 -26.88
N SER A 211 -19.77 -0.40 -25.83
CA SER A 211 -18.72 -1.07 -25.04
C SER A 211 -19.28 -1.68 -23.76
N THR A 212 -18.81 -2.87 -23.39
CA THR A 212 -19.25 -3.51 -22.15
C THR A 212 -18.51 -2.91 -20.95
N LEU A 213 -19.27 -2.38 -19.97
CA LEU A 213 -18.78 -1.93 -18.68
C LEU A 213 -19.15 -2.94 -17.60
N LYS A 214 -18.16 -3.58 -16.99
CA LYS A 214 -18.38 -4.50 -15.87
C LYS A 214 -18.59 -3.72 -14.58
N LEU A 215 -19.57 -4.15 -13.80
CA LEU A 215 -19.89 -3.57 -12.48
C LEU A 215 -19.19 -4.30 -11.34
N THR A 216 -18.45 -5.36 -11.67
CA THR A 216 -17.58 -6.11 -10.77
C THR A 216 -16.15 -5.58 -10.82
N CYS A 217 -15.49 -5.56 -9.68
CA CYS A 217 -14.09 -5.13 -9.56
C CYS A 217 -13.15 -6.17 -10.20
N PRO A 218 -12.21 -5.79 -11.08
CA PRO A 218 -11.27 -6.72 -11.70
C PRO A 218 -10.26 -7.34 -10.71
N LEU A 219 -10.14 -6.80 -9.49
CA LEU A 219 -9.26 -7.35 -8.44
C LEU A 219 -9.92 -8.41 -7.59
N THR A 220 -11.18 -8.21 -7.23
CA THR A 220 -11.90 -9.08 -6.28
C THR A 220 -13.02 -9.88 -6.92
N TYR A 221 -13.42 -9.52 -8.15
CA TYR A 221 -14.58 -10.07 -8.87
C TYR A 221 -15.92 -9.86 -8.14
N MET A 222 -15.92 -9.03 -7.11
CA MET A 222 -17.12 -8.61 -6.39
C MET A 222 -17.66 -7.30 -6.96
N ARG A 223 -18.97 -7.05 -6.76
CA ARG A 223 -19.59 -5.78 -7.13
C ARG A 223 -18.85 -4.61 -6.48
N MET A 224 -18.53 -3.58 -7.26
CA MET A 224 -17.86 -2.38 -6.75
C MET A 224 -18.79 -1.61 -5.81
N SER A 225 -18.22 -1.16 -4.69
CA SER A 225 -18.90 -0.25 -3.75
C SER A 225 -18.48 1.20 -3.99
N ILE A 226 -17.20 1.41 -4.28
CA ILE A 226 -16.62 2.73 -4.51
C ILE A 226 -15.83 2.66 -5.81
N PRO A 227 -16.50 2.87 -6.96
CA PRO A 227 -15.85 2.78 -8.26
C PRO A 227 -14.84 3.92 -8.45
N CYS A 228 -13.61 3.57 -8.75
CA CYS A 228 -12.54 4.53 -9.00
C CYS A 228 -11.69 4.13 -10.22
N ARG A 229 -10.99 5.12 -10.76
CA ARG A 229 -9.95 4.97 -11.79
C ARG A 229 -8.96 6.12 -11.75
N SER A 230 -7.88 6.02 -12.50
CA SER A 230 -6.88 7.07 -12.60
C SER A 230 -7.23 8.06 -13.73
N ASN A 231 -6.84 9.32 -13.53
CA ASN A 231 -6.89 10.36 -14.57
C ASN A 231 -6.01 10.04 -15.79
N THR A 232 -5.01 9.19 -15.61
CA THR A 232 -4.05 8.81 -16.67
C THR A 232 -4.53 7.63 -17.51
N CYS A 233 -5.69 7.03 -17.15
CA CYS A 233 -6.29 5.91 -17.87
C CYS A 233 -7.32 6.38 -18.90
N ASP A 234 -7.31 5.74 -20.09
CA ASP A 234 -8.20 6.08 -21.20
C ASP A 234 -9.50 5.26 -21.23
N HIS A 235 -9.58 4.18 -20.43
CA HIS A 235 -10.75 3.31 -20.33
C HIS A 235 -11.78 3.84 -19.32
N ILE A 236 -13.06 3.48 -19.53
CA ILE A 236 -14.17 3.79 -18.61
C ILE A 236 -14.28 2.77 -17.48
N GLN A 237 -13.74 1.56 -17.64
CA GLN A 237 -13.78 0.50 -16.64
C GLN A 237 -13.14 0.98 -15.34
N CYS A 238 -13.90 0.85 -14.24
CA CYS A 238 -13.45 1.14 -12.89
C CYS A 238 -13.01 -0.12 -12.13
N PHE A 239 -12.39 0.11 -10.99
CA PHE A 239 -12.10 -0.87 -9.95
C PHE A 239 -12.53 -0.32 -8.60
N ASP A 240 -12.63 -1.17 -7.60
CA ASP A 240 -13.06 -0.75 -6.25
C ASP A 240 -11.91 -0.09 -5.48
N ALA A 241 -12.14 1.10 -4.94
CA ALA A 241 -11.11 1.92 -4.30
C ALA A 241 -10.55 1.26 -3.04
N LEU A 242 -11.40 0.72 -2.16
CA LEU A 242 -10.95 0.07 -0.93
C LEU A 242 -10.09 -1.16 -1.24
N SER A 243 -10.55 -1.98 -2.17
CA SER A 243 -9.82 -3.17 -2.62
C SER A 243 -8.46 -2.81 -3.21
N PHE A 244 -8.39 -1.75 -4.01
CA PHE A 244 -7.15 -1.28 -4.61
C PHE A 244 -6.16 -0.74 -3.57
N TYR A 245 -6.63 0.10 -2.63
CA TYR A 245 -5.78 0.58 -1.54
C TYR A 245 -5.30 -0.56 -0.64
N SER A 246 -6.19 -1.47 -0.23
CA SER A 246 -5.83 -2.62 0.63
C SER A 246 -4.79 -3.53 -0.01
N MET A 247 -4.87 -3.76 -1.33
CA MET A 247 -3.87 -4.52 -2.08
C MET A 247 -2.51 -3.79 -2.08
N ASN A 248 -2.51 -2.48 -2.35
CA ASN A 248 -1.27 -1.69 -2.42
C ASN A 248 -0.67 -1.41 -1.04
N GLU A 249 -1.45 -1.43 0.03
CA GLU A 249 -0.94 -1.37 1.41
C GLU A 249 -0.06 -2.60 1.73
N GLN A 250 -0.47 -3.77 1.27
CA GLN A 250 0.26 -5.02 1.50
C GLN A 250 1.41 -5.21 0.50
N SER A 251 1.15 -4.93 -0.77
CA SER A 251 2.08 -5.14 -1.87
C SER A 251 2.01 -3.95 -2.84
N PRO A 252 2.84 -2.91 -2.63
CA PRO A 252 2.77 -1.67 -3.41
C PRO A 252 3.21 -1.92 -4.85
N GLN A 253 2.26 -2.04 -5.76
CA GLN A 253 2.49 -2.19 -7.20
C GLN A 253 2.15 -0.91 -7.97
N TRP A 254 1.12 -0.20 -7.53
CA TRP A 254 0.62 1.04 -8.12
C TRP A 254 0.43 0.96 -9.64
N GLN A 255 -0.13 -0.15 -10.10
CA GLN A 255 -0.51 -0.37 -11.50
C GLN A 255 -2.02 -0.47 -11.64
N CYS A 256 -2.55 0.10 -12.71
CA CYS A 256 -3.96 -0.02 -13.05
C CYS A 256 -4.32 -1.49 -13.29
N PRO A 257 -5.33 -2.04 -12.59
CA PRO A 257 -5.71 -3.45 -12.78
C PRO A 257 -6.38 -3.74 -14.12
N VAL A 258 -6.74 -2.69 -14.88
CA VAL A 258 -7.40 -2.80 -16.19
C VAL A 258 -6.38 -2.71 -17.33
N CYS A 259 -5.52 -1.68 -17.33
CA CYS A 259 -4.61 -1.41 -18.46
C CYS A 259 -3.12 -1.53 -18.10
N SER A 260 -2.77 -1.88 -16.87
CA SER A 260 -1.39 -2.05 -16.38
C SER A 260 -0.50 -0.81 -16.45
N LYS A 261 -1.05 0.37 -16.76
CA LYS A 261 -0.31 1.64 -16.68
C LYS A 261 0.07 1.89 -15.21
N ASP A 262 1.25 2.46 -14.97
CA ASP A 262 1.64 2.95 -13.65
C ASP A 262 0.75 4.13 -13.26
N ILE A 263 0.21 4.10 -12.06
CA ILE A 263 -0.68 5.12 -11.51
C ILE A 263 -0.21 5.52 -10.11
N ARG A 264 -0.56 6.73 -9.70
CA ARG A 264 -0.26 7.24 -8.37
C ARG A 264 -1.55 7.43 -7.59
N SER A 265 -1.46 7.38 -6.26
CA SER A 265 -2.61 7.64 -5.39
C SER A 265 -3.28 8.99 -5.66
N GLU A 266 -2.48 10.01 -6.02
CA GLU A 266 -2.97 11.35 -6.33
C GLU A 266 -3.80 11.42 -7.62
N ASP A 267 -3.57 10.50 -8.54
CA ASP A 267 -4.23 10.48 -9.85
C ASP A 267 -5.59 9.76 -9.80
N LEU A 268 -5.91 9.09 -8.68
CA LEU A 268 -7.18 8.40 -8.49
C LEU A 268 -8.32 9.38 -8.24
N HIS A 269 -9.47 9.06 -8.79
CA HIS A 269 -10.73 9.74 -8.52
C HIS A 269 -11.89 8.76 -8.46
N MET A 270 -12.90 9.06 -7.65
CA MET A 270 -14.16 8.33 -7.64
C MET A 270 -14.98 8.72 -8.88
N ASP A 271 -15.52 7.73 -9.56
CA ASP A 271 -16.26 7.91 -10.80
C ASP A 271 -17.77 7.94 -10.54
N GLY A 272 -18.35 9.13 -10.62
CA GLY A 272 -19.78 9.35 -10.38
C GLY A 272 -20.69 8.79 -11.48
N TYR A 273 -20.17 8.55 -12.69
CA TYR A 273 -20.93 7.90 -13.75
C TYR A 273 -21.17 6.42 -13.44
N VAL A 274 -20.10 5.70 -13.07
CA VAL A 274 -20.22 4.29 -12.68
C VAL A 274 -20.98 4.14 -11.36
N GLU A 275 -20.81 5.07 -10.40
CA GLU A 275 -21.61 5.11 -9.19
C GLU A 275 -23.11 5.26 -9.49
N ASP A 276 -23.50 6.14 -10.40
CA ASP A 276 -24.89 6.34 -10.82
C ASP A 276 -25.48 5.05 -11.41
N ILE A 277 -24.73 4.35 -12.27
CA ILE A 277 -25.13 3.06 -12.83
C ILE A 277 -25.36 2.03 -11.72
N LEU A 278 -24.40 1.87 -10.83
CA LEU A 278 -24.48 0.93 -9.71
C LEU A 278 -25.72 1.14 -8.82
N ARG A 279 -26.21 2.36 -8.74
CA ARG A 279 -27.44 2.70 -7.98
C ARG A 279 -28.74 2.45 -8.74
N ARG A 280 -28.68 2.27 -10.06
CA ARG A 280 -29.87 2.11 -10.93
C ARG A 280 -30.13 0.68 -11.36
N VAL A 281 -29.13 -0.20 -11.22
CA VAL A 281 -29.27 -1.61 -11.59
C VAL A 281 -29.21 -2.52 -10.37
N PRO A 282 -29.92 -3.66 -10.39
CA PRO A 282 -29.95 -4.59 -9.28
C PRO A 282 -28.58 -5.19 -8.96
N ALA A 283 -28.44 -5.77 -7.77
CA ALA A 283 -27.15 -6.24 -7.25
C ALA A 283 -26.55 -7.40 -8.05
N ASP A 284 -27.34 -8.17 -8.71
CA ASP A 284 -26.98 -9.30 -9.58
C ASP A 284 -26.64 -8.89 -11.02
N CYS A 285 -26.86 -7.63 -11.39
CA CYS A 285 -26.43 -7.11 -12.69
C CYS A 285 -24.90 -6.98 -12.71
N GLU A 286 -24.22 -7.79 -13.55
CA GLU A 286 -22.76 -7.85 -13.62
C GLU A 286 -22.16 -6.83 -14.60
N ALA A 287 -22.92 -6.42 -15.63
CA ALA A 287 -22.42 -5.51 -16.67
C ALA A 287 -23.54 -4.74 -17.33
N VAL A 288 -23.19 -3.60 -17.95
CA VAL A 288 -24.05 -2.81 -18.83
C VAL A 288 -23.35 -2.53 -20.14
N LEU A 289 -24.10 -2.21 -21.17
CA LEU A 289 -23.63 -1.70 -22.46
C LEU A 289 -23.62 -0.18 -22.40
N VAL A 290 -22.52 0.42 -22.81
CA VAL A 290 -22.28 1.87 -22.78
C VAL A 290 -22.04 2.34 -24.19
N GLU A 291 -22.86 3.30 -24.64
CA GLU A 291 -22.75 3.93 -25.94
C GLU A 291 -21.70 5.05 -25.95
N SER A 292 -21.28 5.46 -27.14
CA SER A 292 -20.25 6.50 -27.32
C SER A 292 -20.66 7.86 -26.76
N ASP A 293 -21.94 8.17 -26.65
CA ASP A 293 -22.48 9.41 -26.07
C ASP A 293 -22.58 9.38 -24.54
N GLY A 294 -22.28 8.22 -23.92
CA GLY A 294 -22.36 7.97 -22.50
C GLY A 294 -23.75 7.52 -22.02
N THR A 295 -24.71 7.25 -22.91
CA THR A 295 -25.93 6.51 -22.53
C THR A 295 -25.58 5.05 -22.27
N TRP A 296 -26.38 4.39 -21.44
CA TRP A 296 -26.14 2.99 -21.11
C TRP A 296 -27.45 2.22 -20.93
N HIS A 297 -27.39 0.91 -21.14
CA HIS A 297 -28.52 0.01 -20.92
C HIS A 297 -28.03 -1.40 -20.52
N THR A 298 -28.89 -2.20 -19.89
CA THR A 298 -28.65 -3.62 -19.66
C THR A 298 -28.90 -4.42 -20.96
N ALA A 299 -28.35 -5.62 -21.06
CA ALA A 299 -28.50 -6.44 -22.27
C ALA A 299 -29.97 -6.81 -22.60
N ASP A 300 -30.84 -6.79 -21.60
CA ASP A 300 -32.28 -7.03 -21.72
C ASP A 300 -33.12 -5.76 -21.81
N ASP A 301 -32.47 -4.58 -21.87
CA ASP A 301 -33.10 -3.24 -21.88
C ASP A 301 -34.04 -2.92 -20.70
N GLN A 302 -33.99 -3.71 -19.62
CA GLN A 302 -34.81 -3.44 -18.43
C GLN A 302 -34.36 -2.18 -17.69
N TYR A 303 -33.07 -1.89 -17.68
CA TYR A 303 -32.47 -0.73 -17.02
C TYR A 303 -31.65 0.07 -18.03
N HIS A 304 -31.74 1.39 -17.96
CA HIS A 304 -31.07 2.31 -18.85
C HIS A 304 -30.78 3.65 -18.16
N THR A 305 -30.12 4.55 -18.82
CA THR A 305 -29.62 5.85 -18.31
C THR A 305 -30.68 6.63 -17.50
N ASP A 306 -31.96 6.57 -17.89
CA ASP A 306 -33.05 7.28 -17.23
C ASP A 306 -33.83 6.42 -16.22
N SER A 307 -33.42 5.18 -15.95
CA SER A 307 -34.04 4.33 -14.95
C SER A 307 -33.97 4.97 -13.56
N PRO A 308 -35.00 4.84 -12.70
CA PRO A 308 -34.97 5.36 -11.33
C PRO A 308 -33.91 4.64 -10.49
N PHE A 309 -33.45 5.28 -9.42
CA PHE A 309 -32.56 4.59 -8.45
C PHE A 309 -33.32 3.43 -7.79
N ILE A 310 -32.64 2.29 -7.75
CA ILE A 310 -33.11 1.17 -6.93
C ILE A 310 -32.74 1.51 -5.49
N LEU A 311 -33.77 1.75 -4.66
CA LEU A 311 -33.61 1.85 -3.22
C LEU A 311 -33.27 0.45 -2.68
N SER A 312 -32.04 -0.01 -2.85
CA SER A 312 -31.59 -1.12 -2.05
C SER A 312 -31.54 -0.63 -0.60
N LEU A 313 -32.20 -1.34 0.29
CA LEU A 313 -32.03 -1.21 1.73
C LEU A 313 -30.60 -1.68 2.08
N ILE A 314 -29.60 -0.94 1.62
CA ILE A 314 -28.28 -1.04 2.20
C ILE A 314 -28.47 -0.49 3.59
N HIS A 315 -28.38 -1.35 4.59
CA HIS A 315 -28.28 -0.99 5.99
C HIS A 315 -27.29 0.18 6.09
N ILE A 316 -27.85 1.37 6.30
CA ILE A 316 -27.13 2.43 6.97
C ILE A 316 -26.98 1.89 8.40
N SER A 317 -25.87 1.18 8.66
CA SER A 317 -25.43 0.99 10.02
C SER A 317 -25.08 2.40 10.51
N GLU A 318 -26.03 3.04 11.21
CA GLU A 318 -25.70 4.21 12.03
C GLU A 318 -24.46 3.85 12.86
N PRO A 319 -23.45 4.72 12.89
CA PRO A 319 -22.35 4.53 13.80
C PRO A 319 -22.93 4.52 15.21
N THR A 320 -22.95 3.35 15.84
CA THR A 320 -23.28 3.20 17.26
C THR A 320 -22.39 4.15 18.03
N ARG A 321 -22.97 5.23 18.55
CA ARG A 321 -22.33 6.11 19.53
C ARG A 321 -21.83 5.23 20.67
N PRO A 322 -20.59 5.30 21.08
CA PRO A 322 -20.15 4.68 22.32
C PRO A 322 -20.94 5.32 23.45
N LEU A 323 -21.73 4.51 24.16
CA LEU A 323 -22.29 4.88 25.46
C LEU A 323 -21.11 5.01 26.43
N TYR A 324 -20.76 6.24 26.77
CA TYR A 324 -19.94 6.53 27.95
C TYR A 324 -20.75 6.17 29.19
N ILE A 325 -20.28 5.21 29.95
CA ILE A 325 -20.50 5.06 31.40
C ILE A 325 -19.14 5.11 32.07
#